data_72354a7d2902365858f32ebaed12796b
#
_entry.id   72354a7d2902365858f32ebaed12796b
#
_cell.length_a   1.000
_cell.length_b   1.000
_cell.length_c   1.000
_cell.angle_alpha   90.00
_cell.angle_beta   90.00
_cell.angle_gamma   90.00
#
_symmetry.space_group_name_H-M   'P 1'
#
loop_
_entity.id
_entity.type
_entity.pdbx_description
1 polymer ?
#
loop_
_entity_poly.entity_id
_entity_poly.type
_entity_poly.pdbx_seq_one_letter_code
_entity_poly.pdbx_strand_id
1 'polypeptide(L)'
;MNNSNGSAAPTVMVVEDFEDNRFMMRRLLEMSGYRVLEAVNGQEAIELAHRERPQLILMDLSLPQLDGLAATRRIRQYPALRDVPIVAVSAHDTADFHADALAAGCNDYVTKPIDFDQLEALLRRLLPKNSGQ
;
A
#
# COMPACT_ATOMS: atom_id res chain seq x y z
N MET A 1 -24.42 -0.60 15.04
CA MET A 1 -24.19 -0.51 14.68
C MET A 1 -23.62 -0.24 14.27
N ASN A 2 -23.56 -0.30 14.18
CA ASN A 2 -23.15 -0.07 13.73
C ASN A 2 -22.62 0.26 13.11
N ASN A 3 -22.47 0.21 13.00
CA ASN A 3 -22.10 0.53 12.46
C ASN A 3 -21.65 0.63 11.80
N SER A 4 -21.66 0.25 11.94
CA SER A 4 -21.43 0.29 11.31
C SER A 4 -21.39 0.55 10.65
N ASN A 5 -21.61 0.27 10.59
CA ASN A 5 -21.78 0.71 9.76
C ASN A 5 -21.25 1.31 8.99
N GLY A 6 -21.60 1.10 8.55
CA GLY A 6 -21.25 1.74 7.34
C GLY A 6 -19.95 2.49 7.38
N SER A 7 -19.43 2.65 8.42
CA SER A 7 -18.16 3.35 8.58
C SER A 7 -17.02 2.39 8.74
N ALA A 8 -17.02 1.35 7.94
CA ALA A 8 -15.90 0.42 7.95
C ALA A 8 -14.62 1.17 7.64
N ALA A 9 -13.59 0.94 8.43
CA ALA A 9 -12.31 1.56 8.21
C ALA A 9 -11.72 1.12 6.87
N PRO A 10 -11.05 2.03 6.15
CA PRO A 10 -10.38 1.63 4.92
C PRO A 10 -9.30 0.59 5.21
N THR A 11 -9.13 -0.33 4.28
CA THR A 11 -8.16 -1.41 4.41
C THR A 11 -6.91 -1.08 3.60
N VAL A 12 -5.78 -1.06 4.28
CA VAL A 12 -4.48 -0.80 3.67
C VAL A 12 -3.64 -2.07 3.75
N MET A 13 -3.07 -2.49 2.62
CA MET A 13 -2.17 -3.62 2.62
C MET A 13 -0.73 -3.12 2.68
N VAL A 14 0.03 -3.64 3.64
CA VAL A 14 1.46 -3.32 3.78
C VAL A 14 2.25 -4.50 3.26
N VAL A 15 3.11 -4.25 2.28
CA VAL A 15 3.98 -5.27 1.72
C VAL A 15 5.41 -4.93 2.11
N GLU A 16 5.94 -5.70 3.05
CA GLU A 16 7.24 -5.43 3.65
C GLU A 16 7.80 -6.73 4.19
N ASP A 17 9.01 -7.09 3.79
CA ASP A 17 9.60 -8.35 4.22
C ASP A 17 10.24 -8.30 5.61
N PHE A 18 10.67 -7.11 6.05
CA PHE A 18 11.32 -6.98 7.35
C PHE A 18 10.26 -6.87 8.45
N GLU A 19 10.26 -7.83 9.34
CA GLU A 19 9.17 -7.98 10.31
C GLU A 19 9.00 -6.73 11.20
N ASP A 20 10.11 -6.17 11.67
CA ASP A 20 10.02 -5.01 12.56
C ASP A 20 9.39 -3.81 11.86
N ASN A 21 9.77 -3.58 10.60
CA ASN A 21 9.20 -2.47 9.83
C ASN A 21 7.73 -2.73 9.55
N ARG A 22 7.38 -3.96 9.21
CA ARG A 22 6.00 -4.31 8.92
C ARG A 22 5.13 -4.15 10.16
N PHE A 23 5.63 -4.60 11.31
CA PHE A 23 4.91 -4.47 12.57
C PHE A 23 4.68 -3.00 12.93
N MET A 24 5.73 -2.19 12.83
CA MET A 24 5.62 -0.78 13.16
C MET A 24 4.61 -0.08 12.24
N MET A 25 4.69 -0.36 10.95
CA MET A 25 3.78 0.25 9.99
C MET A 25 2.34 -0.15 10.29
N ARG A 26 2.11 -1.42 10.60
CA ARG A 26 0.78 -1.88 10.94
C ARG A 26 0.23 -1.14 12.16
N ARG A 27 1.06 -1.02 13.22
CA ARG A 27 0.61 -0.35 14.42
C ARG A 27 0.26 1.11 14.17
N LEU A 28 1.12 1.80 13.44
CA LEU A 28 0.86 3.20 13.15
C LEU A 28 -0.41 3.39 12.33
N LEU A 29 -0.62 2.53 11.35
CA LEU A 29 -1.82 2.63 10.52
C LEU A 29 -3.07 2.29 11.33
N GLU A 30 -3.01 1.27 12.17
CA GLU A 30 -4.16 0.93 13.01
C GLU A 30 -4.51 2.06 13.96
N MET A 31 -3.49 2.71 14.51
CA MET A 31 -3.73 3.85 15.40
C MET A 31 -4.38 5.02 14.67
N SER A 32 -4.19 5.10 13.37
CA SER A 32 -4.81 6.13 12.55
C SER A 32 -6.17 5.73 12.02
N GLY A 33 -6.67 4.56 12.42
CA GLY A 33 -8.02 4.14 12.08
C GLY A 33 -8.14 3.24 10.87
N TYR A 34 -7.03 2.72 10.33
CA TYR A 34 -7.08 1.84 9.17
C TYR A 34 -7.08 0.38 9.59
N ARG A 35 -7.70 -0.46 8.77
CA ARG A 35 -7.50 -1.90 8.86
C ARG A 35 -6.28 -2.26 8.04
N VAL A 36 -5.50 -3.23 8.50
CA VAL A 36 -4.22 -3.52 7.87
C VAL A 36 -4.13 -4.98 7.48
N LEU A 37 -3.76 -5.21 6.21
CA LEU A 37 -3.37 -6.53 5.74
C LEU A 37 -1.86 -6.52 5.57
N GLU A 38 -1.22 -7.67 5.79
CA GLU A 38 0.23 -7.77 5.71
C GLU A 38 0.64 -8.82 4.70
N ALA A 39 1.61 -8.48 3.86
CA ALA A 39 2.23 -9.42 2.94
C ALA A 39 3.74 -9.29 3.10
N VAL A 40 4.45 -10.41 3.00
CA VAL A 40 5.88 -10.43 3.27
C VAL A 40 6.74 -10.48 2.02
N ASN A 41 6.12 -10.68 0.87
CA ASN A 41 6.83 -10.69 -0.41
C ASN A 41 5.85 -10.38 -1.54
N GLY A 42 6.39 -10.25 -2.75
CA GLY A 42 5.58 -9.86 -3.90
C GLY A 42 4.51 -10.88 -4.27
N GLN A 43 4.85 -12.16 -4.18
CA GLN A 43 3.89 -13.20 -4.53
C GLN A 43 2.71 -13.19 -3.57
N GLU A 44 2.99 -13.09 -2.28
CA GLU A 44 1.93 -13.02 -1.29
C GLU A 44 1.08 -11.75 -1.48
N ALA A 45 1.73 -10.64 -1.85
CA ALA A 45 1.02 -9.41 -2.12
C ALA A 45 0.01 -9.56 -3.24
N ILE A 46 0.41 -10.22 -4.33
CA ILE A 46 -0.47 -10.43 -5.47
C ILE A 46 -1.69 -11.26 -5.05
N GLU A 47 -1.44 -12.36 -4.35
CA GLU A 47 -2.50 -13.25 -3.94
C GLU A 47 -3.46 -12.57 -2.96
N LEU A 48 -2.90 -11.87 -1.99
CA LEU A 48 -3.70 -11.21 -0.97
C LEU A 48 -4.51 -10.06 -1.57
N ALA A 49 -3.90 -9.28 -2.46
CA ALA A 49 -4.62 -8.19 -3.11
C ALA A 49 -5.80 -8.70 -3.91
N HIS A 50 -5.59 -9.79 -4.64
CA HIS A 50 -6.65 -10.37 -5.47
C HIS A 50 -7.80 -10.90 -4.59
N ARG A 51 -7.46 -11.52 -3.49
CA ARG A 51 -8.46 -12.14 -2.61
C ARG A 51 -9.19 -11.12 -1.75
N GLU A 52 -8.45 -10.19 -1.14
CA GLU A 52 -9.01 -9.30 -0.13
C GLU A 52 -9.39 -7.91 -0.64
N ARG A 53 -8.86 -7.52 -1.78
CA ARG A 53 -9.21 -6.25 -2.42
C ARG A 53 -8.99 -5.05 -1.49
N PRO A 54 -7.76 -4.79 -1.03
CA PRO A 54 -7.51 -3.62 -0.19
C PRO A 54 -7.81 -2.32 -0.95
N GLN A 55 -8.02 -1.26 -0.21
CA GLN A 55 -8.32 0.04 -0.80
C GLN A 55 -7.08 0.84 -1.10
N LEU A 56 -5.93 0.42 -0.57
CA LEU A 56 -4.64 1.03 -0.89
C LEU A 56 -3.54 0.03 -0.55
N ILE A 57 -2.46 0.06 -1.30
CA ILE A 57 -1.33 -0.84 -1.10
C ILE A 57 -0.06 -0.01 -0.90
N LEU A 58 0.66 -0.27 0.19
CA LEU A 58 2.00 0.25 0.41
C LEU A 58 2.97 -0.84 -0.01
N MET A 59 3.70 -0.60 -1.10
CA MET A 59 4.51 -1.62 -1.74
C MET A 59 5.99 -1.31 -1.60
N ASP A 60 6.70 -2.09 -0.78
CA ASP A 60 8.14 -2.00 -0.71
C ASP A 60 8.73 -2.47 -2.03
N LEU A 61 9.61 -1.68 -2.60
CA LEU A 61 10.23 -2.03 -3.88
C LEU A 61 11.42 -2.96 -3.73
N SER A 62 11.94 -3.13 -2.52
CA SER A 62 13.13 -3.93 -2.25
C SER A 62 12.77 -5.28 -1.65
N LEU A 63 11.81 -5.98 -2.27
CA LEU A 63 11.36 -7.27 -1.77
C LEU A 63 12.23 -8.42 -2.29
N PRO A 64 12.35 -9.50 -1.51
CA PRO A 64 12.98 -10.71 -2.02
C PRO A 64 12.08 -11.42 -3.02
N GLN A 65 12.66 -12.33 -3.79
CA GLN A 65 11.93 -13.14 -4.77
C GLN A 65 11.32 -12.28 -5.87
N LEU A 66 10.03 -11.97 -5.74
CA LEU A 66 9.37 -11.11 -6.72
C LEU A 66 9.38 -9.69 -6.20
N ASP A 67 10.12 -8.80 -6.87
CA ASP A 67 10.28 -7.44 -6.38
C ASP A 67 8.98 -6.63 -6.49
N GLY A 68 8.96 -5.48 -5.82
CA GLY A 68 7.75 -4.66 -5.73
C GLY A 68 7.26 -4.12 -7.05
N LEU A 69 8.16 -3.82 -7.98
CA LEU A 69 7.74 -3.34 -9.30
C LEU A 69 7.06 -4.44 -10.09
N ALA A 70 7.64 -5.64 -10.08
CA ALA A 70 7.02 -6.77 -10.77
C ALA A 70 5.68 -7.12 -10.14
N ALA A 71 5.61 -7.09 -8.82
CA ALA A 71 4.35 -7.36 -8.13
C ALA A 71 3.29 -6.32 -8.52
N THR A 72 3.68 -5.06 -8.59
CA THR A 72 2.76 -3.98 -8.99
C THR A 72 2.20 -4.24 -10.39
N ARG A 73 3.06 -4.58 -11.33
CA ARG A 73 2.61 -4.88 -12.69
C ARG A 73 1.61 -6.03 -12.71
N ARG A 74 1.89 -7.07 -11.93
CA ARG A 74 1.00 -8.23 -11.86
C ARG A 74 -0.33 -7.88 -11.24
N ILE A 75 -0.32 -7.08 -10.18
CA ILE A 75 -1.55 -6.64 -9.53
C ILE A 75 -2.42 -5.85 -10.51
N ARG A 76 -1.79 -4.97 -11.29
CA ARG A 76 -2.52 -4.14 -12.26
C ARG A 76 -3.19 -4.94 -13.37
N GLN A 77 -2.79 -6.18 -13.58
CA GLN A 77 -3.40 -7.02 -14.60
C GLN A 77 -4.79 -7.52 -14.20
N TYR A 78 -5.11 -7.51 -12.92
CA TYR A 78 -6.45 -7.88 -12.48
C TYR A 78 -7.39 -6.70 -12.65
N PRO A 79 -8.49 -6.87 -13.42
CA PRO A 79 -9.40 -5.73 -13.65
C PRO A 79 -9.92 -5.09 -12.36
N ALA A 80 -10.19 -5.90 -11.34
CA ALA A 80 -10.70 -5.38 -10.07
C ALA A 80 -9.68 -4.54 -9.33
N LEU A 81 -8.39 -4.65 -9.68
CA LEU A 81 -7.32 -3.94 -8.99
C LEU A 81 -6.68 -2.87 -9.88
N ARG A 82 -7.31 -2.59 -11.03
CA ARG A 82 -6.72 -1.65 -11.97
C ARG A 82 -6.57 -0.25 -11.38
N ASP A 83 -7.49 0.15 -10.53
CA ASP A 83 -7.51 1.51 -10.00
C ASP A 83 -7.13 1.61 -8.52
N VAL A 84 -6.73 0.51 -7.89
CA VAL A 84 -6.36 0.59 -6.49
C VAL A 84 -5.10 1.44 -6.34
N PRO A 85 -5.08 2.42 -5.42
CA PRO A 85 -3.87 3.21 -5.22
C PRO A 85 -2.73 2.33 -4.70
N ILE A 86 -1.58 2.44 -5.34
CA ILE A 86 -0.37 1.74 -4.92
C ILE A 86 0.70 2.79 -4.68
N VAL A 87 1.23 2.84 -3.47
CA VAL A 87 2.29 3.76 -3.08
C VAL A 87 3.58 2.96 -2.95
N ALA A 88 4.56 3.32 -3.75
CA ALA A 88 5.87 2.66 -3.69
C ALA A 88 6.64 3.19 -2.48
N VAL A 89 7.33 2.29 -1.80
CA VAL A 89 8.17 2.64 -0.65
C VAL A 89 9.57 2.13 -0.94
N SER A 90 10.58 3.01 -0.86
CA SER A 90 11.94 2.61 -1.21
C SER A 90 12.95 3.47 -0.47
N ALA A 91 14.15 2.91 -0.24
CA ALA A 91 15.27 3.68 0.28
C ALA A 91 15.91 4.55 -0.80
N HIS A 92 15.58 4.32 -2.05
CA HIS A 92 16.16 5.06 -3.17
C HIS A 92 15.25 6.21 -3.57
N ASP A 93 15.85 7.38 -3.74
CA ASP A 93 15.09 8.59 -4.04
C ASP A 93 15.71 9.30 -5.24
N THR A 94 15.77 8.60 -6.36
CA THR A 94 16.25 9.19 -7.61
C THR A 94 15.11 9.30 -8.60
N ALA A 95 15.30 10.17 -9.60
CA ALA A 95 14.29 10.33 -10.64
C ALA A 95 14.03 9.02 -11.38
N ASP A 96 15.08 8.20 -11.56
CA ASP A 96 14.91 6.92 -12.25
C ASP A 96 14.03 5.96 -11.48
N PHE A 97 14.20 5.89 -10.14
CA PHE A 97 13.36 5.03 -9.34
C PHE A 97 11.92 5.51 -9.30
N HIS A 98 11.73 6.85 -9.27
CA HIS A 98 10.38 7.41 -9.33
C HIS A 98 9.72 7.06 -10.67
N ALA A 99 10.46 7.21 -11.77
CA ALA A 99 9.93 6.90 -13.08
C ALA A 99 9.58 5.43 -13.22
N ASP A 100 10.45 4.56 -12.70
CA ASP A 100 10.20 3.12 -12.75
C ASP A 100 8.95 2.74 -11.97
N ALA A 101 8.75 3.35 -10.81
CA ALA A 101 7.57 3.09 -10.00
C ALA A 101 6.30 3.50 -10.73
N LEU A 102 6.30 4.70 -11.31
CA LEU A 102 5.15 5.17 -12.06
C LEU A 102 4.89 4.30 -13.28
N ALA A 103 5.95 3.90 -13.99
CA ALA A 103 5.80 3.06 -15.17
C ALA A 103 5.23 1.69 -14.83
N ALA A 104 5.53 1.18 -13.63
CA ALA A 104 4.99 -0.11 -13.20
C ALA A 104 3.53 -0.02 -12.77
N GLY A 105 3.03 1.18 -12.53
CA GLY A 105 1.63 1.38 -12.14
C GLY A 105 1.43 1.94 -10.75
N CYS A 106 2.49 2.39 -10.08
CA CYS A 106 2.34 3.04 -8.79
C CYS A 106 1.77 4.44 -8.96
N ASN A 107 1.00 4.86 -7.97
CA ASN A 107 0.37 6.18 -8.00
C ASN A 107 1.21 7.23 -7.33
N ASP A 108 2.08 6.82 -6.42
CA ASP A 108 2.92 7.76 -5.71
C ASP A 108 4.12 7.02 -5.12
N TYR A 109 4.99 7.74 -4.44
CA TYR A 109 6.29 7.23 -4.03
C TYR A 109 6.66 7.84 -2.68
N VAL A 110 7.13 7.02 -1.76
CA VAL A 110 7.56 7.46 -0.43
C VAL A 110 8.96 6.91 -0.19
N THR A 111 9.84 7.77 0.34
CA THR A 111 11.23 7.40 0.58
C THR A 111 11.41 6.98 2.03
N LYS A 112 12.26 5.99 2.26
CA LYS A 112 12.63 5.59 3.61
C LYS A 112 13.76 6.49 4.13
N PRO A 113 13.80 6.79 5.41
CA PRO A 113 12.84 6.41 6.44
C PRO A 113 11.53 7.15 6.25
N ILE A 114 10.44 6.46 6.52
CA ILE A 114 9.12 7.01 6.26
C ILE A 114 8.79 8.08 7.30
N ASP A 115 8.39 9.26 6.82
CA ASP A 115 7.79 10.29 7.65
C ASP A 115 6.31 9.97 7.73
N PHE A 116 5.86 9.54 8.90
CA PHE A 116 4.50 9.03 9.01
C PHE A 116 3.47 10.12 8.80
N ASP A 117 3.76 11.36 9.18
CA ASP A 117 2.82 12.46 8.92
C ASP A 117 2.61 12.68 7.43
N GLN A 118 3.70 12.63 6.66
CA GLN A 118 3.59 12.74 5.21
C GLN A 118 2.81 11.56 4.63
N LEU A 119 3.09 10.35 5.13
CA LEU A 119 2.39 9.18 4.66
C LEU A 119 0.90 9.28 4.94
N GLU A 120 0.55 9.70 6.15
CA GLU A 120 -0.85 9.80 6.51
C GLU A 120 -1.58 10.82 5.65
N ALA A 121 -0.94 11.96 5.36
CA ALA A 121 -1.53 12.95 4.47
C ALA A 121 -1.75 12.38 3.08
N LEU A 122 -0.79 11.58 2.59
CA LEU A 122 -0.90 10.93 1.30
C LEU A 122 -2.04 9.93 1.27
N LEU A 123 -2.17 9.14 2.33
CA LEU A 123 -3.25 8.16 2.43
C LEU A 123 -4.60 8.84 2.38
N ARG A 124 -4.76 9.93 3.12
CA ARG A 124 -6.02 10.68 3.12
C ARG A 124 -6.35 11.22 1.74
N ARG A 125 -5.33 11.62 0.99
CA ARG A 125 -5.53 12.13 -0.36
C ARG A 125 -5.93 11.03 -1.33
N LEU A 126 -5.33 9.84 -1.21
CA LEU A 126 -5.53 8.76 -2.17
C LEU A 126 -6.71 7.87 -1.85
N LEU A 127 -7.08 7.75 -0.58
CA LEU A 127 -8.20 6.90 -0.21
C LEU A 127 -9.50 7.63 -0.46
N PRO A 128 -10.55 6.89 -0.87
CA PRO A 128 -11.84 7.53 -1.08
C PRO A 128 -12.34 8.08 0.23
N LYS A 129 -12.89 9.25 0.19
CA LYS A 129 -13.50 9.83 1.38
C LYS A 129 -14.79 9.11 1.69
N ASN A 130 -15.03 8.92 2.97
CA ASN A 130 -16.32 8.40 3.37
C ASN A 130 -17.35 9.45 3.03
N SER A 131 -18.35 9.03 2.33
CA SER A 131 -19.44 9.94 2.03
C SER A 131 -20.10 10.33 3.33
N GLY A 132 -20.56 11.47 3.41
CA GLY A 132 -21.17 11.94 4.63
C GLY A 132 -20.15 12.60 5.51
N GLN A 133 -19.00 12.62 5.04
CA GLN A 133 -18.08 13.36 5.77
C GLN A 133 -17.49 14.33 4.96
#